data_c8e7098f670f61bd8364d1020df5fe54
#
_entry.id   c8e7098f670f61bd8364d1020df5fe54
#
_cell.length_a   1.000
_cell.length_b   1.000
_cell.length_c   1.000
_cell.angle_alpha   90.00
_cell.angle_beta   90.00
_cell.angle_gamma   90.00
#
_symmetry.space_group_name_H-M   'P 1'
#
loop_
_entity.id
_entity.type
_entity.pdbx_description
1 polymer ?
#
loop_
_entity_poly.entity_id
_entity_poly.type
_entity_poly.pdbx_seq_one_letter_code
_entity_poly.pdbx_strand_id
1 'polypeptide(L)'
;YDMNICALKIAEKVKLPVVIAFDGFFTSHQKNKCQVFEDDQVVQNFVGKYLPEYQILDFEHPVTVGSYMNEPDLMNNKYQLHLAMEEAREVIPAIFKEYETISNRAYQYVESYQNEDCDVLMFVLGSGFSSAKRAVDELRKDDKKVGVVTINVLRPFPSKELIKHFKVPKTVIVCDRQDSYGANGGNMSLEIKAAMQEAGITTRVITRIYGLGGRDFYKDDAKALLLMGFQKDVKLFDYLHIYPGKIEQPITQFFKPIKETPDDFKCVYNEEKQIMEVKPFTLNQIAKMPQRLSGGHGACPGCGIPVNVNLLLSAISGNVVLLFQTGCGMVVTTSYPKTSFKVPYVHNLFQNGAATLSGIVEAFNQKVKRHEYPEGEITFIMVSGDGGMDIGMGSALGAALRNHHMIIFEYDNGGYMNTGYQLSY
;
A
#
# COMPACT_ATOMS: atom_id res chain seq x y z
N TYR A 1 3.75 -19.43 4.06
CA TYR A 1 3.32 -20.75 3.59
C TYR A 1 2.30 -21.36 4.56
N ASP A 2 2.65 -21.58 5.83
CA ASP A 2 1.80 -22.24 6.83
C ASP A 2 0.46 -21.51 7.05
N MET A 3 0.51 -20.19 7.15
CA MET A 3 -0.71 -19.38 7.31
C MET A 3 -1.67 -19.50 6.13
N ASN A 4 -1.18 -19.72 4.89
CA ASN A 4 -2.06 -19.96 3.75
C ASN A 4 -2.87 -21.26 3.92
N ILE A 5 -2.23 -22.31 4.42
CA ILE A 5 -2.88 -23.60 4.66
C ILE A 5 -3.91 -23.49 5.79
N CYS A 6 -3.51 -22.88 6.91
CA CYS A 6 -4.42 -22.65 8.04
C CYS A 6 -5.61 -21.76 7.65
N ALA A 7 -5.37 -20.71 6.87
CA ALA A 7 -6.38 -19.74 6.45
C ALA A 7 -7.50 -20.39 5.62
N LEU A 8 -7.16 -21.31 4.71
CA LEU A 8 -8.15 -22.06 3.95
C LEU A 8 -9.11 -22.81 4.89
N LYS A 9 -8.55 -23.57 5.84
CA LYS A 9 -9.38 -24.32 6.79
C LYS A 9 -10.18 -23.42 7.73
N ILE A 10 -9.60 -22.30 8.17
CA ILE A 10 -10.32 -21.31 9.00
C ILE A 10 -11.50 -20.72 8.21
N ALA A 11 -11.26 -20.24 6.98
CA ALA A 11 -12.28 -19.65 6.14
C ALA A 11 -13.49 -20.58 5.93
N GLU A 12 -13.20 -21.85 5.63
CA GLU A 12 -14.23 -22.87 5.44
C GLU A 12 -15.05 -23.15 6.71
N LYS A 13 -14.39 -23.12 7.88
CA LYS A 13 -15.05 -23.39 9.16
C LYS A 13 -15.93 -22.23 9.61
N VAL A 14 -15.45 -21.01 9.52
CA VAL A 14 -16.18 -19.81 10.02
C VAL A 14 -17.04 -19.15 8.95
N LYS A 15 -16.96 -19.60 7.69
CA LYS A 15 -17.65 -19.02 6.52
C LYS A 15 -17.38 -17.53 6.34
N LEU A 16 -16.16 -17.09 6.67
CA LEU A 16 -15.69 -15.72 6.51
C LEU A 16 -14.40 -15.69 5.67
N PRO A 17 -14.21 -14.66 4.84
CA PRO A 17 -12.93 -14.45 4.16
C PRO A 17 -11.79 -14.27 5.16
N VAL A 18 -10.64 -14.90 4.90
CA VAL A 18 -9.44 -14.76 5.71
C VAL A 18 -8.36 -14.02 4.89
N VAL A 19 -7.82 -12.97 5.46
CA VAL A 19 -6.74 -12.18 4.86
C VAL A 19 -5.43 -12.52 5.57
N ILE A 20 -4.42 -12.91 4.81
CA ILE A 20 -3.07 -13.12 5.29
C ILE A 20 -2.25 -11.88 4.95
N ALA A 21 -1.76 -11.19 5.99
CA ALA A 21 -0.95 -10.00 5.85
C ALA A 21 0.50 -10.30 6.24
N PHE A 22 1.44 -9.85 5.45
CA PHE A 22 2.87 -9.92 5.74
C PHE A 22 3.58 -8.66 5.20
N ASP A 23 4.79 -8.41 5.71
CA ASP A 23 5.55 -7.24 5.31
C ASP A 23 5.88 -7.28 3.81
N GLY A 24 5.68 -6.13 3.14
CA GLY A 24 5.96 -5.97 1.73
C GLY A 24 7.45 -5.77 1.41
N PHE A 25 7.76 -5.63 0.13
CA PHE A 25 9.07 -5.41 -0.45
C PHE A 25 10.12 -6.43 0.02
N PHE A 26 10.93 -6.12 1.02
CA PHE A 26 12.00 -7.03 1.46
C PHE A 26 11.47 -8.41 1.80
N THR A 27 10.46 -8.53 2.62
CA THR A 27 9.88 -9.82 3.01
C THR A 27 9.22 -10.54 1.84
N SER A 28 8.50 -9.83 0.99
CA SER A 28 7.74 -10.42 -0.12
C SER A 28 8.59 -10.69 -1.37
N HIS A 29 9.75 -10.02 -1.55
CA HIS A 29 10.58 -10.11 -2.75
C HIS A 29 11.94 -10.79 -2.54
N GLN A 30 12.32 -11.08 -1.30
CA GLN A 30 13.59 -11.77 -1.02
C GLN A 30 13.43 -13.29 -1.13
N LYS A 31 14.52 -13.96 -1.50
CA LYS A 31 14.59 -15.42 -1.48
C LYS A 31 14.93 -15.92 -0.07
N ASN A 32 14.06 -16.73 0.48
CA ASN A 32 14.26 -17.38 1.78
C ASN A 32 14.12 -18.89 1.67
N LYS A 33 14.85 -19.62 2.55
CA LYS A 33 14.58 -21.04 2.73
C LYS A 33 13.25 -21.20 3.47
N CYS A 34 12.36 -22.00 2.88
CA CYS A 34 11.07 -22.33 3.46
C CYS A 34 10.93 -23.83 3.57
N GLN A 35 10.46 -24.34 4.71
CA GLN A 35 10.06 -25.72 4.83
C GLN A 35 8.64 -25.89 4.32
N VAL A 36 8.47 -26.77 3.36
CA VAL A 36 7.18 -27.11 2.76
C VAL A 36 6.88 -28.59 2.99
N PHE A 37 5.62 -28.99 2.89
CA PHE A 37 5.28 -30.41 2.84
C PHE A 37 5.73 -30.98 1.52
N GLU A 38 6.37 -32.16 1.55
CA GLU A 38 6.74 -32.91 0.33
C GLU A 38 5.56 -33.67 -0.25
N ASP A 39 4.62 -34.09 0.59
CA ASP A 39 3.41 -34.82 0.21
C ASP A 39 2.18 -33.91 0.32
N ASP A 40 1.61 -33.58 -0.83
CA ASP A 40 0.40 -32.77 -0.95
C ASP A 40 -0.81 -33.41 -0.24
N GLN A 41 -0.82 -34.75 -0.09
CA GLN A 41 -1.91 -35.47 0.58
C GLN A 41 -2.04 -35.08 2.04
N VAL A 42 -0.92 -34.73 2.70
CA VAL A 42 -0.92 -34.24 4.10
C VAL A 42 -1.73 -32.95 4.19
N VAL A 43 -1.48 -32.00 3.25
CA VAL A 43 -2.18 -30.72 3.21
C VAL A 43 -3.65 -30.92 2.83
N GLN A 44 -3.93 -31.76 1.85
CA GLN A 44 -5.31 -32.07 1.44
C GLN A 44 -6.13 -32.69 2.59
N ASN A 45 -5.54 -33.61 3.33
CA ASN A 45 -6.19 -34.24 4.49
C ASN A 45 -6.42 -33.23 5.62
N PHE A 46 -5.49 -32.31 5.84
CA PHE A 46 -5.65 -31.27 6.85
C PHE A 46 -6.73 -30.26 6.47
N VAL A 47 -6.72 -29.75 5.26
CA VAL A 47 -7.75 -28.79 4.80
C VAL A 47 -9.10 -29.47 4.70
N GLY A 48 -9.12 -30.71 4.24
CA GLY A 48 -10.33 -31.50 4.05
C GLY A 48 -11.06 -31.15 2.75
N LYS A 49 -12.21 -31.79 2.56
CA LYS A 49 -13.13 -31.46 1.48
C LYS A 49 -14.23 -30.57 2.04
N TYR A 50 -14.37 -29.40 1.45
CA TYR A 50 -15.49 -28.51 1.73
C TYR A 50 -16.65 -28.82 0.78
N LEU A 51 -17.82 -28.99 1.35
CA LEU A 51 -19.08 -29.09 0.61
C LEU A 51 -19.90 -27.85 0.96
N PRO A 52 -20.06 -26.90 0.03
CA PRO A 52 -20.81 -25.69 0.30
C PRO A 52 -22.27 -26.03 0.56
N GLU A 53 -22.83 -25.43 1.58
CA GLU A 53 -24.27 -25.56 1.90
C GLU A 53 -25.15 -25.02 0.77
N TYR A 54 -24.66 -23.96 0.12
CA TYR A 54 -25.30 -23.34 -1.04
C TYR A 54 -24.29 -23.22 -2.18
N GLN A 55 -24.74 -23.58 -3.38
CA GLN A 55 -23.89 -23.50 -4.59
C GLN A 55 -24.54 -22.57 -5.61
N ILE A 56 -23.78 -21.60 -6.12
CA ILE A 56 -24.26 -20.67 -7.16
C ILE A 56 -24.63 -21.42 -8.46
N LEU A 57 -23.94 -22.53 -8.73
CA LEU A 57 -24.17 -23.36 -9.92
C LEU A 57 -25.17 -24.49 -9.70
N ASP A 58 -25.90 -24.48 -8.61
CA ASP A 58 -27.06 -25.39 -8.41
C ASP A 58 -28.28 -24.78 -9.10
N PHE A 59 -28.60 -25.29 -10.28
CA PHE A 59 -29.71 -24.80 -11.09
C PHE A 59 -31.08 -25.32 -10.63
N GLU A 60 -31.09 -26.35 -9.79
CA GLU A 60 -32.33 -26.89 -9.22
C GLU A 60 -32.72 -26.12 -7.94
N HIS A 61 -31.72 -25.60 -7.21
CA HIS A 61 -31.91 -24.82 -5.99
C HIS A 61 -31.20 -23.47 -6.06
N PRO A 62 -31.64 -22.53 -6.92
CA PRO A 62 -30.96 -21.28 -7.16
C PRO A 62 -30.92 -20.40 -5.91
N VAL A 63 -29.75 -19.83 -5.63
CA VAL A 63 -29.55 -18.92 -4.49
C VAL A 63 -29.18 -17.52 -4.98
N THR A 64 -29.56 -16.52 -4.20
CA THR A 64 -29.14 -15.13 -4.42
C THR A 64 -28.06 -14.74 -3.41
N VAL A 65 -26.88 -14.37 -3.89
CA VAL A 65 -25.77 -13.90 -3.08
C VAL A 65 -25.59 -12.40 -3.28
N GLY A 66 -25.35 -11.66 -2.17
CA GLY A 66 -25.12 -10.22 -2.24
C GLY A 66 -26.38 -9.39 -2.43
N SER A 67 -27.51 -9.85 -1.94
CA SER A 67 -28.76 -9.10 -1.97
C SER A 67 -28.61 -7.72 -1.33
N TYR A 68 -29.33 -6.76 -1.90
CA TYR A 68 -29.49 -5.43 -1.29
C TYR A 68 -30.20 -5.56 0.06
N MET A 69 -29.65 -4.94 1.08
CA MET A 69 -30.18 -4.97 2.44
C MET A 69 -30.32 -3.56 3.01
N ASN A 70 -31.51 -3.26 3.49
CA ASN A 70 -31.80 -2.09 4.31
C ASN A 70 -32.27 -2.54 5.70
N GLU A 71 -32.91 -1.64 6.42
CA GLU A 71 -33.57 -1.95 7.68
C GLU A 71 -34.80 -2.88 7.44
N PRO A 72 -34.99 -3.93 8.26
CA PRO A 72 -34.20 -4.30 9.45
C PRO A 72 -33.02 -5.25 9.13
N ASP A 73 -32.89 -5.72 7.91
CA ASP A 73 -32.05 -6.87 7.55
C ASP A 73 -30.56 -6.59 7.72
N LEU A 74 -30.10 -5.37 7.40
CA LEU A 74 -28.68 -5.02 7.50
C LEU A 74 -28.17 -5.14 8.94
N MET A 75 -28.92 -4.70 9.93
CA MET A 75 -28.54 -4.78 11.35
C MET A 75 -28.39 -6.25 11.76
N ASN A 76 -29.37 -7.09 11.42
CA ASN A 76 -29.35 -8.51 11.72
C ASN A 76 -28.17 -9.22 11.03
N ASN A 77 -27.90 -8.89 9.79
CA ASN A 77 -26.74 -9.42 9.05
C ASN A 77 -25.42 -9.03 9.69
N LYS A 78 -25.27 -7.78 10.14
CA LYS A 78 -24.06 -7.33 10.85
C LYS A 78 -23.90 -8.00 12.22
N TYR A 79 -25.01 -8.28 12.91
CA TYR A 79 -24.97 -9.05 14.15
C TYR A 79 -24.54 -10.51 13.91
N GLN A 80 -24.99 -11.14 12.83
CA GLN A 80 -24.51 -12.48 12.42
C GLN A 80 -23.00 -12.47 12.13
N LEU A 81 -22.49 -11.43 11.46
CA LEU A 81 -21.06 -11.26 11.25
C LEU A 81 -20.29 -11.15 12.58
N HIS A 82 -20.84 -10.42 13.56
CA HIS A 82 -20.26 -10.34 14.91
C HIS A 82 -20.19 -11.72 15.57
N LEU A 83 -21.28 -12.49 15.52
CA LEU A 83 -21.30 -13.85 16.08
C LEU A 83 -20.28 -14.78 15.41
N ALA A 84 -20.15 -14.72 14.08
CA ALA A 84 -19.15 -15.49 13.35
C ALA A 84 -17.70 -15.09 13.73
N MET A 85 -17.45 -13.81 14.02
CA MET A 85 -16.16 -13.36 14.55
C MET A 85 -15.89 -13.89 15.96
N GLU A 86 -16.90 -13.99 16.82
CA GLU A 86 -16.74 -14.60 18.15
C GLU A 86 -16.47 -16.11 18.04
N GLU A 87 -17.16 -16.82 17.13
CA GLU A 87 -16.88 -18.23 16.84
C GLU A 87 -15.45 -18.44 16.35
N ALA A 88 -14.94 -17.55 15.51
CA ALA A 88 -13.56 -17.61 15.01
C ALA A 88 -12.53 -17.61 16.15
N ARG A 89 -12.82 -17.01 17.32
CA ARG A 89 -11.91 -17.02 18.48
C ARG A 89 -11.60 -18.43 18.98
N GLU A 90 -12.54 -19.35 18.88
CA GLU A 90 -12.38 -20.73 19.31
C GLU A 90 -11.85 -21.62 18.17
N VAL A 91 -12.28 -21.35 16.94
CA VAL A 91 -11.90 -22.12 15.76
C VAL A 91 -10.42 -21.97 15.41
N ILE A 92 -9.89 -20.75 15.45
CA ILE A 92 -8.50 -20.46 15.05
C ILE A 92 -7.49 -21.22 15.92
N PRO A 93 -7.52 -21.16 17.27
CA PRO A 93 -6.59 -21.92 18.10
C PRO A 93 -6.69 -23.42 17.91
N ALA A 94 -7.89 -23.94 17.71
CA ALA A 94 -8.12 -25.36 17.46
C ALA A 94 -7.43 -25.83 16.16
N ILE A 95 -7.56 -25.02 15.09
CA ILE A 95 -6.88 -25.29 13.81
C ILE A 95 -5.36 -25.16 13.93
N PHE A 96 -4.84 -24.18 14.66
CA PHE A 96 -3.42 -24.06 14.91
C PHE A 96 -2.86 -25.27 15.66
N LYS A 97 -3.60 -25.78 16.66
CA LYS A 97 -3.22 -26.99 17.39
C LYS A 97 -3.24 -28.24 16.50
N GLU A 98 -4.24 -28.36 15.64
CA GLU A 98 -4.30 -29.45 14.66
C GLU A 98 -3.13 -29.35 13.65
N TYR A 99 -2.81 -28.12 13.18
CA TYR A 99 -1.70 -27.89 12.26
C TYR A 99 -0.34 -28.23 12.89
N GLU A 100 -0.17 -27.97 14.19
CA GLU A 100 1.02 -28.35 14.94
C GLU A 100 1.27 -29.87 14.86
N THR A 101 0.23 -30.70 14.89
CA THR A 101 0.39 -32.17 14.86
C THR A 101 0.97 -32.69 13.55
N ILE A 102 0.76 -31.98 12.43
CA ILE A 102 1.24 -32.38 11.11
C ILE A 102 2.54 -31.65 10.70
N SER A 103 2.77 -30.46 11.22
CA SER A 103 3.90 -29.62 10.82
C SER A 103 5.02 -29.56 11.84
N ASN A 104 4.75 -29.95 13.08
CA ASN A 104 5.60 -29.76 14.25
C ASN A 104 5.95 -28.26 14.49
N ARG A 105 5.08 -27.35 14.06
CA ARG A 105 5.20 -25.88 14.20
C ARG A 105 3.97 -25.34 14.92
N ALA A 106 4.21 -24.78 16.12
CA ALA A 106 3.15 -24.20 16.96
C ALA A 106 2.87 -22.76 16.59
N TYR A 107 1.59 -22.39 16.49
CA TYR A 107 1.11 -21.03 16.29
C TYR A 107 0.12 -20.64 17.40
N GLN A 108 0.16 -19.37 17.79
CA GLN A 108 -0.71 -18.81 18.83
C GLN A 108 -1.22 -17.42 18.41
N TYR A 109 -2.27 -16.96 19.06
CA TYR A 109 -2.77 -15.58 18.88
C TYR A 109 -1.73 -14.53 19.23
N VAL A 110 -1.00 -14.76 20.35
CA VAL A 110 -0.02 -13.83 20.91
C VAL A 110 1.29 -14.57 21.10
N GLU A 111 2.37 -13.96 20.66
CA GLU A 111 3.73 -14.43 20.91
C GLU A 111 4.46 -13.41 21.77
N SER A 112 5.17 -13.87 22.80
CA SER A 112 5.90 -13.01 23.71
C SER A 112 7.33 -13.52 23.93
N TYR A 113 8.21 -12.63 24.31
CA TYR A 113 9.58 -12.96 24.60
C TYR A 113 10.09 -12.17 25.80
N GLN A 114 10.58 -12.87 26.84
CA GLN A 114 11.13 -12.32 28.09
C GLN A 114 10.23 -11.26 28.76
N ASN A 115 8.92 -11.51 28.79
CA ASN A 115 7.93 -10.55 29.30
C ASN A 115 7.48 -10.78 30.73
N GLU A 116 7.84 -11.90 31.37
CA GLU A 116 7.29 -12.34 32.65
C GLU A 116 7.64 -11.45 33.82
N ASP A 117 8.83 -10.83 33.81
CA ASP A 117 9.36 -9.95 34.85
C ASP A 117 9.76 -8.56 34.33
N CYS A 118 9.25 -8.16 33.17
CA CYS A 118 9.67 -6.93 32.51
C CYS A 118 9.07 -5.66 33.17
N ASP A 119 9.89 -4.62 33.31
CA ASP A 119 9.46 -3.28 33.67
C ASP A 119 8.92 -2.49 32.46
N VAL A 120 9.51 -2.76 31.28
CA VAL A 120 9.11 -2.16 30.00
C VAL A 120 8.83 -3.27 29.01
N LEU A 121 7.62 -3.26 28.43
CA LEU A 121 7.19 -4.19 27.40
C LEU A 121 6.95 -3.45 26.08
N MET A 122 7.52 -3.96 25.01
CA MET A 122 7.25 -3.45 23.65
C MET A 122 6.21 -4.33 22.95
N PHE A 123 5.21 -3.70 22.35
CA PHE A 123 4.34 -4.34 21.38
C PHE A 123 4.75 -3.89 19.96
N VAL A 124 4.95 -4.84 19.07
CA VAL A 124 5.34 -4.58 17.68
C VAL A 124 4.88 -5.71 16.76
N LEU A 125 4.42 -5.39 15.56
CA LEU A 125 3.93 -6.36 14.58
C LEU A 125 5.01 -6.83 13.60
N GLY A 126 4.81 -8.01 13.02
CA GLY A 126 5.54 -8.53 11.87
C GLY A 126 7.05 -8.64 12.10
N SER A 127 7.83 -8.25 11.09
CA SER A 127 9.30 -8.34 11.10
C SER A 127 9.96 -7.55 12.23
N GLY A 128 9.30 -6.50 12.75
CA GLY A 128 9.76 -5.71 13.88
C GLY A 128 9.97 -6.53 15.17
N PHE A 129 9.20 -7.61 15.33
CA PHE A 129 9.33 -8.50 16.49
C PHE A 129 10.70 -9.18 16.57
N SER A 130 11.26 -9.60 15.44
CA SER A 130 12.60 -10.21 15.41
C SER A 130 13.71 -9.20 15.76
N SER A 131 13.59 -7.95 15.29
CA SER A 131 14.52 -6.87 15.67
C SER A 131 14.42 -6.56 17.16
N ALA A 132 13.20 -6.52 17.70
CA ALA A 132 12.95 -6.25 19.11
C ALA A 132 13.47 -7.38 20.03
N LYS A 133 13.34 -8.65 19.65
CA LYS A 133 13.92 -9.77 20.42
C LYS A 133 15.43 -9.62 20.61
N ARG A 134 16.16 -9.26 19.53
CA ARG A 134 17.60 -9.01 19.61
C ARG A 134 17.95 -7.83 20.52
N ALA A 135 17.14 -6.78 20.52
CA ALA A 135 17.31 -5.65 21.42
C ALA A 135 17.06 -6.04 22.88
N VAL A 136 16.05 -6.87 23.14
CA VAL A 136 15.75 -7.43 24.46
C VAL A 136 16.94 -8.23 24.96
N ASP A 137 17.52 -9.13 24.14
CA ASP A 137 18.68 -9.93 24.52
C ASP A 137 19.89 -9.08 24.94
N GLU A 138 20.15 -7.99 24.23
CA GLU A 138 21.25 -7.07 24.59
C GLU A 138 20.96 -6.34 25.89
N LEU A 139 19.77 -5.75 26.03
CA LEU A 139 19.41 -4.98 27.22
C LEU A 139 19.31 -5.84 28.48
N ARG A 140 18.91 -7.10 28.34
CA ARG A 140 18.88 -8.05 29.44
C ARG A 140 20.29 -8.39 29.98
N LYS A 141 21.33 -8.35 29.14
CA LYS A 141 22.72 -8.48 29.57
C LYS A 141 23.19 -7.31 30.47
N ASP A 142 22.56 -6.15 30.28
CA ASP A 142 22.77 -4.94 31.07
C ASP A 142 21.74 -4.81 32.20
N ASP A 143 21.19 -5.93 32.68
CA ASP A 143 20.18 -6.03 33.76
C ASP A 143 18.91 -5.18 33.56
N LYS A 144 18.59 -4.80 32.34
CA LYS A 144 17.36 -4.11 32.03
C LYS A 144 16.21 -5.10 31.86
N LYS A 145 15.19 -4.99 32.71
CA LYS A 145 13.99 -5.83 32.64
C LYS A 145 13.06 -5.38 31.52
N VAL A 146 13.32 -5.85 30.33
CA VAL A 146 12.55 -5.54 29.13
C VAL A 146 12.02 -6.82 28.48
N GLY A 147 10.90 -6.70 27.79
CA GLY A 147 10.28 -7.78 27.03
C GLY A 147 9.63 -7.28 25.74
N VAL A 148 9.21 -8.20 24.90
CA VAL A 148 8.48 -7.88 23.67
C VAL A 148 7.32 -8.85 23.46
N VAL A 149 6.22 -8.35 22.87
CA VAL A 149 5.02 -9.09 22.54
C VAL A 149 4.53 -8.70 21.15
N THR A 150 3.98 -9.66 20.44
CA THR A 150 3.32 -9.47 19.14
C THR A 150 2.03 -10.27 19.06
N ILE A 151 1.20 -9.97 18.06
CA ILE A 151 0.04 -10.78 17.72
C ILE A 151 0.21 -11.39 16.33
N ASN A 152 -0.23 -12.62 16.17
CA ASN A 152 -0.25 -13.33 14.89
C ASN A 152 -1.63 -13.30 14.23
N VAL A 153 -2.67 -12.99 15.01
CA VAL A 153 -4.05 -12.85 14.52
C VAL A 153 -4.56 -11.45 14.88
N LEU A 154 -4.84 -10.65 13.86
CA LEU A 154 -5.27 -9.26 14.04
C LEU A 154 -6.78 -9.14 14.29
N ARG A 155 -7.57 -10.03 13.68
CA ARG A 155 -9.03 -10.14 13.84
C ARG A 155 -9.44 -11.61 13.86
N PRO A 156 -10.24 -12.01 14.85
CA PRO A 156 -10.71 -11.24 16.01
C PRO A 156 -9.55 -10.77 16.89
N PHE A 157 -9.63 -9.54 17.42
CA PHE A 157 -8.53 -8.98 18.23
C PHE A 157 -8.35 -9.77 19.53
N PRO A 158 -7.14 -10.27 19.85
CA PRO A 158 -6.91 -11.19 20.96
C PRO A 158 -6.77 -10.47 22.31
N SER A 159 -7.78 -9.69 22.70
CA SER A 159 -7.76 -8.90 23.93
C SER A 159 -7.45 -9.74 25.18
N LYS A 160 -8.14 -10.89 25.34
CA LYS A 160 -8.01 -11.76 26.51
C LYS A 160 -6.61 -12.34 26.67
N GLU A 161 -5.98 -12.70 25.56
CA GLU A 161 -4.63 -13.25 25.52
C GLU A 161 -3.60 -12.15 25.78
N LEU A 162 -3.79 -11.00 25.14
CA LEU A 162 -2.83 -9.91 25.13
C LEU A 162 -2.76 -9.17 26.48
N ILE A 163 -3.89 -8.92 27.14
CA ILE A 163 -3.94 -8.20 28.44
C ILE A 163 -3.17 -8.92 29.56
N LYS A 164 -2.97 -10.23 29.46
CA LYS A 164 -2.17 -10.98 30.44
C LYS A 164 -0.74 -10.46 30.52
N HIS A 165 -0.20 -9.98 29.39
CA HIS A 165 1.16 -9.47 29.28
C HIS A 165 1.29 -8.02 29.75
N PHE A 166 0.20 -7.27 29.88
CA PHE A 166 0.22 -5.85 30.25
C PHE A 166 0.05 -5.58 31.75
N LYS A 167 -0.15 -6.62 32.56
CA LYS A 167 -0.33 -6.48 34.02
C LYS A 167 0.98 -6.29 34.78
N VAL A 168 2.08 -6.80 34.26
CA VAL A 168 3.40 -6.82 34.93
C VAL A 168 4.20 -5.53 34.64
N PRO A 169 4.34 -5.06 33.38
CA PRO A 169 5.19 -3.92 33.08
C PRO A 169 4.64 -2.62 33.64
N LYS A 170 5.54 -1.69 33.99
CA LYS A 170 5.23 -0.30 34.36
C LYS A 170 4.95 0.58 33.16
N THR A 171 5.53 0.21 32.01
CA THR A 171 5.37 0.91 30.73
C THR A 171 5.21 -0.08 29.59
N VAL A 172 4.21 0.16 28.76
CA VAL A 172 4.02 -0.53 27.47
C VAL A 172 4.30 0.46 26.33
N ILE A 173 5.22 0.07 25.43
CA ILE A 173 5.51 0.83 24.23
C ILE A 173 4.80 0.13 23.07
N VAL A 174 3.87 0.81 22.43
CA VAL A 174 3.16 0.31 21.24
C VAL A 174 3.79 0.92 20.00
N CYS A 175 4.44 0.09 19.20
CA CYS A 175 5.00 0.45 17.91
C CYS A 175 3.96 0.15 16.83
N ASP A 176 3.45 1.18 16.17
CA ASP A 176 2.35 1.09 15.22
C ASP A 176 2.81 1.56 13.83
N ARG A 177 2.47 0.81 12.78
CA ARG A 177 2.80 1.16 11.37
C ARG A 177 1.69 1.95 10.69
N GLN A 178 0.79 2.51 11.47
CA GLN A 178 -0.30 3.34 10.99
C GLN A 178 -0.62 4.42 12.03
N ASP A 179 -0.93 5.61 11.56
CA ASP A 179 -1.54 6.65 12.37
C ASP A 179 -3.04 6.73 12.07
N SER A 180 -3.85 6.81 13.10
CA SER A 180 -5.29 7.10 12.98
C SER A 180 -5.50 8.61 13.10
N TYR A 181 -5.06 9.34 12.10
CA TYR A 181 -4.99 10.80 12.04
C TYR A 181 -6.14 11.52 12.76
N GLY A 182 -5.79 12.36 13.74
CA GLY A 182 -6.76 13.04 14.59
C GLY A 182 -7.24 12.24 15.81
N ALA A 183 -6.80 10.98 15.99
CA ALA A 183 -7.03 10.18 17.17
C ALA A 183 -5.80 10.17 18.11
N ASN A 184 -5.90 9.47 19.23
CA ASN A 184 -4.84 9.40 20.26
C ASN A 184 -3.88 8.22 20.05
N GLY A 185 -3.51 7.92 18.79
CA GLY A 185 -2.57 6.87 18.44
C GLY A 185 -2.91 6.18 17.13
N GLY A 186 -2.12 5.17 16.75
CA GLY A 186 -2.39 4.27 15.66
C GLY A 186 -3.41 3.20 16.02
N ASN A 187 -3.80 2.36 15.06
CA ASN A 187 -4.84 1.36 15.27
C ASN A 187 -4.53 0.40 16.41
N MET A 188 -3.31 -0.12 16.48
CA MET A 188 -2.95 -1.07 17.53
C MET A 188 -2.92 -0.42 18.90
N SER A 189 -2.42 0.81 19.01
CA SER A 189 -2.40 1.51 20.28
C SER A 189 -3.80 1.84 20.80
N LEU A 190 -4.76 2.11 19.92
CA LEU A 190 -6.15 2.33 20.30
C LEU A 190 -6.81 1.04 20.79
N GLU A 191 -6.65 -0.06 20.08
CA GLU A 191 -7.18 -1.38 20.47
C GLU A 191 -6.58 -1.85 21.80
N ILE A 192 -5.27 -1.69 21.97
CA ILE A 192 -4.56 -2.07 23.21
C ILE A 192 -5.04 -1.23 24.38
N LYS A 193 -5.16 0.10 24.21
CA LYS A 193 -5.68 1.00 25.26
C LYS A 193 -7.11 0.64 25.65
N ALA A 194 -7.97 0.33 24.67
CA ALA A 194 -9.33 -0.11 24.93
C ALA A 194 -9.36 -1.42 25.73
N ALA A 195 -8.61 -2.44 25.29
CA ALA A 195 -8.52 -3.71 25.99
C ALA A 195 -7.95 -3.57 27.42
N MET A 196 -6.94 -2.72 27.62
CA MET A 196 -6.37 -2.42 28.94
C MET A 196 -7.39 -1.73 29.83
N GLN A 197 -8.13 -0.77 29.32
CA GLN A 197 -9.15 -0.04 30.06
C GLN A 197 -10.29 -0.97 30.52
N GLU A 198 -10.79 -1.84 29.64
CA GLU A 198 -11.79 -2.85 29.97
C GLU A 198 -11.30 -3.84 31.05
N ALA A 199 -10.01 -4.14 31.06
CA ALA A 199 -9.40 -5.01 32.05
C ALA A 199 -8.98 -4.29 33.35
N GLY A 200 -9.22 -2.99 33.47
CA GLY A 200 -8.81 -2.18 34.63
C GLY A 200 -7.30 -2.02 34.76
N ILE A 201 -6.54 -2.15 33.68
CA ILE A 201 -5.10 -1.99 33.66
C ILE A 201 -4.73 -0.54 33.43
N THR A 202 -3.97 0.05 34.35
CA THR A 202 -3.56 1.46 34.34
C THR A 202 -2.10 1.69 33.95
N THR A 203 -1.46 0.66 33.42
CA THR A 203 -0.07 0.74 32.94
C THR A 203 0.12 1.85 31.93
N ARG A 204 1.20 2.60 32.05
CA ARG A 204 1.54 3.71 31.14
C ARG A 204 1.76 3.18 29.72
N VAL A 205 1.08 3.80 28.73
CA VAL A 205 1.24 3.46 27.31
C VAL A 205 1.94 4.59 26.57
N ILE A 206 3.01 4.25 25.85
CA ILE A 206 3.74 5.13 24.93
C ILE A 206 3.51 4.61 23.52
N THR A 207 3.01 5.44 22.62
CA THR A 207 2.80 5.08 21.20
C THR A 207 3.89 5.68 20.32
N ARG A 208 4.43 4.88 19.40
CA ARG A 208 5.35 5.33 18.36
C ARG A 208 4.90 4.84 17.00
N ILE A 209 4.67 5.78 16.10
CA ILE A 209 4.42 5.47 14.68
C ILE A 209 5.76 5.27 14.01
N TYR A 210 5.92 4.16 13.28
CA TYR A 210 7.17 3.80 12.62
C TYR A 210 6.94 3.15 11.25
N GLY A 211 7.99 3.05 10.45
CA GLY A 211 8.03 2.20 9.25
C GLY A 211 7.15 2.66 8.08
N LEU A 212 6.55 3.87 8.15
CA LEU A 212 5.78 4.41 7.04
C LEU A 212 6.67 4.63 5.81
N GLY A 213 6.13 4.33 4.62
CA GLY A 213 6.89 4.42 3.38
C GLY A 213 8.04 3.41 3.24
N GLY A 214 7.99 2.29 3.97
CA GLY A 214 9.03 1.26 3.92
C GLY A 214 10.28 1.57 4.73
N ARG A 215 10.21 2.55 5.65
CA ARG A 215 11.36 2.88 6.50
C ARG A 215 11.68 1.72 7.43
N ASP A 216 12.97 1.35 7.45
CA ASP A 216 13.47 0.25 8.25
C ASP A 216 13.28 0.45 9.76
N PHE A 217 13.15 -0.67 10.46
CA PHE A 217 13.12 -0.75 11.92
C PHE A 217 14.21 -1.71 12.38
N TYR A 218 15.31 -1.14 12.85
CA TYR A 218 16.47 -1.89 13.26
C TYR A 218 16.45 -2.28 14.74
N LYS A 219 17.34 -3.17 15.12
CA LYS A 219 17.56 -3.55 16.51
C LYS A 219 17.86 -2.33 17.40
N ASP A 220 18.64 -1.37 16.90
CA ASP A 220 19.03 -0.19 17.66
C ASP A 220 17.85 0.77 17.88
N ASP A 221 16.89 0.81 16.96
CA ASP A 221 15.62 1.53 17.15
C ASP A 221 14.79 0.90 18.28
N ALA A 222 14.65 -0.41 18.26
CA ALA A 222 13.97 -1.13 19.30
C ALA A 222 14.66 -0.93 20.66
N LYS A 223 16.00 -0.97 20.69
CA LYS A 223 16.80 -0.72 21.88
C LYS A 223 16.58 0.69 22.45
N ALA A 224 16.62 1.71 21.59
CA ALA A 224 16.37 3.09 21.99
C ALA A 224 14.95 3.29 22.55
N LEU A 225 13.94 2.70 21.91
CA LEU A 225 12.56 2.76 22.38
C LEU A 225 12.38 2.05 23.74
N LEU A 226 12.94 0.85 23.90
CA LEU A 226 12.88 0.13 25.20
C LEU A 226 13.53 0.93 26.31
N LEU A 227 14.69 1.55 26.08
CA LEU A 227 15.35 2.43 27.05
C LEU A 227 14.53 3.68 27.37
N MET A 228 13.86 4.25 26.36
CA MET A 228 12.94 5.39 26.55
C MET A 228 11.81 5.05 27.51
N GLY A 229 11.34 3.79 27.54
CA GLY A 229 10.28 3.34 28.43
C GLY A 229 10.57 3.51 29.92
N PHE A 230 11.83 3.61 30.32
CA PHE A 230 12.26 3.87 31.69
C PHE A 230 12.26 5.37 32.05
N GLN A 231 12.17 6.26 31.08
CA GLN A 231 12.18 7.71 31.30
C GLN A 231 10.80 8.20 31.74
N LYS A 232 10.75 9.18 32.63
CA LYS A 232 9.50 9.77 33.13
C LYS A 232 8.92 10.80 32.15
N ASP A 233 9.76 11.70 31.65
CA ASP A 233 9.35 12.83 30.79
C ASP A 233 9.50 12.47 29.31
N VAL A 234 8.53 11.73 28.79
CA VAL A 234 8.47 11.32 27.39
C VAL A 234 7.09 11.64 26.85
N LYS A 235 7.04 12.20 25.64
CA LYS A 235 5.77 12.31 24.91
C LYS A 235 5.11 10.95 24.79
N LEU A 236 3.83 10.85 25.15
CA LEU A 236 3.09 9.58 25.06
C LEU A 236 2.78 9.17 23.61
N PHE A 237 2.76 10.11 22.70
CA PHE A 237 2.60 9.85 21.26
C PHE A 237 3.62 10.65 20.47
N ASP A 238 4.32 9.98 19.55
CA ASP A 238 5.23 10.62 18.60
C ASP A 238 5.56 9.67 17.44
N TYR A 239 6.24 10.20 16.42
CA TYR A 239 6.76 9.43 15.30
C TYR A 239 8.24 9.10 15.51
N LEU A 240 8.64 7.93 15.04
CA LEU A 240 10.05 7.53 14.97
C LEU A 240 10.67 8.01 13.66
N HIS A 241 11.90 8.56 13.73
CA HIS A 241 12.67 8.97 12.56
C HIS A 241 12.05 10.10 11.72
N ILE A 242 11.44 11.08 12.34
CA ILE A 242 11.14 12.34 11.66
C ILE A 242 12.47 13.09 11.42
N TYR A 243 12.60 13.69 10.25
CA TYR A 243 13.69 14.63 9.97
C TYR A 243 13.26 16.05 10.33
N PRO A 244 13.73 16.62 11.45
CA PRO A 244 13.40 18.01 11.80
C PRO A 244 13.90 18.95 10.70
N GLY A 245 13.07 19.89 10.28
CA GLY A 245 13.41 20.87 9.26
C GLY A 245 13.11 20.48 7.81
N LYS A 246 12.60 19.27 7.56
CA LYS A 246 12.16 18.81 6.24
C LYS A 246 10.66 18.58 6.12
N ILE A 247 9.86 19.25 6.93
CA ILE A 247 8.43 19.41 6.67
C ILE A 247 8.32 20.47 5.58
N GLU A 248 8.75 20.11 4.38
CA GLU A 248 8.79 21.04 3.28
C GLU A 248 7.42 21.13 2.61
N GLN A 249 7.13 22.32 2.20
CA GLN A 249 6.07 22.70 1.27
C GLN A 249 6.10 21.84 0.01
N PRO A 250 4.99 21.64 -0.68
CA PRO A 250 4.98 20.95 -1.97
C PRO A 250 6.04 21.53 -2.89
N ILE A 251 6.70 20.65 -3.62
CA ILE A 251 7.78 21.02 -4.54
C ILE A 251 7.21 22.01 -5.55
N THR A 252 7.60 23.26 -5.43
CA THR A 252 7.38 24.28 -6.44
C THR A 252 8.68 24.44 -7.21
N GLN A 253 8.76 23.77 -8.36
CA GLN A 253 9.84 24.03 -9.29
C GLN A 253 9.36 25.08 -10.30
N PHE A 254 10.00 26.23 -10.32
CA PHE A 254 9.75 27.25 -11.33
C PHE A 254 10.65 26.99 -12.52
N PHE A 255 10.07 26.47 -13.59
CA PHE A 255 10.76 26.33 -14.87
C PHE A 255 10.32 27.43 -15.80
N LYS A 256 11.28 27.93 -16.59
CA LYS A 256 10.92 28.82 -17.71
C LYS A 256 10.05 28.01 -18.68
N PRO A 257 8.83 28.44 -18.98
CA PRO A 257 7.94 27.70 -19.86
C PRO A 257 8.55 27.62 -21.26
N ILE A 258 8.50 26.43 -21.85
CA ILE A 258 8.89 26.21 -23.24
C ILE A 258 7.62 26.43 -24.07
N LYS A 259 7.57 27.54 -24.77
CA LYS A 259 6.36 27.99 -25.45
C LYS A 259 6.21 27.52 -26.90
N GLU A 260 7.29 27.12 -27.55
CA GLU A 260 7.27 26.85 -28.97
C GLU A 260 8.02 25.57 -29.32
N THR A 261 7.40 24.75 -30.15
CA THR A 261 8.08 23.67 -30.87
C THR A 261 8.43 24.22 -32.25
N PRO A 262 9.66 24.05 -32.74
CA PRO A 262 10.03 24.49 -34.09
C PRO A 262 9.07 23.93 -35.14
N ASP A 263 8.74 24.72 -36.17
CA ASP A 263 7.84 24.32 -37.24
C ASP A 263 8.23 23.05 -37.96
N ASP A 264 9.52 22.70 -37.93
CA ASP A 264 10.07 21.46 -38.49
C ASP A 264 9.51 20.18 -37.83
N PHE A 265 8.82 20.29 -36.70
CA PHE A 265 8.26 19.16 -35.95
C PHE A 265 6.74 19.01 -36.13
N LYS A 266 6.12 19.78 -37.01
CA LYS A 266 4.68 19.68 -37.27
C LYS A 266 4.37 18.54 -38.22
N CYS A 267 3.28 17.84 -37.96
CA CYS A 267 2.66 16.95 -38.93
C CYS A 267 2.05 17.82 -40.06
N VAL A 268 2.27 17.43 -41.29
CA VAL A 268 1.72 18.11 -42.44
C VAL A 268 0.64 17.21 -43.07
N TYR A 269 -0.55 17.75 -43.27
CA TYR A 269 -1.57 16.99 -43.98
C TYR A 269 -1.24 16.95 -45.47
N ASN A 270 -1.10 15.72 -46.01
CA ASN A 270 -0.88 15.50 -47.41
C ASN A 270 -2.25 15.34 -48.10
N GLU A 271 -2.63 16.36 -48.86
CA GLU A 271 -3.96 16.41 -49.56
C GLU A 271 -4.08 15.31 -50.61
N GLU A 272 -3.00 14.95 -51.30
CA GLU A 272 -3.03 13.91 -52.33
C GLU A 272 -3.27 12.51 -51.73
N LYS A 273 -2.69 12.24 -50.57
CA LYS A 273 -2.79 10.94 -49.88
C LYS A 273 -3.91 10.91 -48.85
N GLN A 274 -4.51 12.05 -48.52
CA GLN A 274 -5.50 12.21 -47.44
C GLN A 274 -5.03 11.66 -46.08
N ILE A 275 -3.74 11.79 -45.76
CA ILE A 275 -3.13 11.35 -44.51
C ILE A 275 -2.27 12.46 -43.87
N MET A 276 -2.12 12.38 -42.55
CA MET A 276 -1.11 13.18 -41.85
C MET A 276 0.26 12.55 -42.06
N GLU A 277 1.19 13.27 -42.64
CA GLU A 277 2.57 12.85 -42.84
C GLU A 277 3.45 13.44 -41.75
N VAL A 278 4.21 12.56 -41.09
CA VAL A 278 5.25 12.94 -40.14
C VAL A 278 6.58 12.92 -40.88
N LYS A 279 7.25 14.08 -40.95
CA LYS A 279 8.61 14.12 -41.50
C LYS A 279 9.57 13.40 -40.55
N PRO A 280 10.44 12.50 -41.06
CA PRO A 280 11.48 11.86 -40.24
C PRO A 280 12.40 12.93 -39.63
N PHE A 281 12.64 12.85 -38.32
CA PHE A 281 13.55 13.73 -37.65
C PHE A 281 15.01 13.32 -37.83
N THR A 282 15.86 14.28 -38.07
CA THR A 282 17.30 14.10 -37.99
C THR A 282 17.77 14.15 -36.54
N LEU A 283 18.92 13.55 -36.23
CA LEU A 283 19.52 13.61 -34.90
C LEU A 283 19.73 15.06 -34.42
N ASN A 284 20.08 15.97 -35.32
CA ASN A 284 20.25 17.40 -34.98
C ASN A 284 18.91 18.07 -34.62
N GLN A 285 17.82 17.66 -35.22
CA GLN A 285 16.49 18.15 -34.86
C GLN A 285 16.06 17.60 -33.49
N ILE A 286 16.23 16.29 -33.27
CA ILE A 286 15.95 15.68 -31.97
C ILE A 286 16.74 16.35 -30.84
N ALA A 287 18.03 16.67 -31.07
CA ALA A 287 18.86 17.34 -30.08
C ALA A 287 18.40 18.77 -29.73
N LYS A 288 17.62 19.41 -30.61
CA LYS A 288 17.05 20.76 -30.40
C LYS A 288 15.64 20.74 -29.80
N MET A 289 15.02 19.57 -29.65
CA MET A 289 13.70 19.45 -29.05
C MET A 289 13.67 19.95 -27.61
N PRO A 290 12.53 20.47 -27.13
CA PRO A 290 12.39 20.91 -25.76
C PRO A 290 12.60 19.77 -24.78
N GLN A 291 13.54 19.90 -23.85
CA GLN A 291 13.79 18.93 -22.79
C GLN A 291 12.87 19.16 -21.61
N ARG A 292 11.69 18.55 -21.61
CA ARG A 292 10.70 18.61 -20.53
C ARG A 292 10.88 17.52 -19.47
N LEU A 293 11.71 16.55 -19.77
CA LEU A 293 12.17 15.50 -18.82
C LEU A 293 13.67 15.68 -18.58
N SER A 294 14.05 15.85 -17.31
CA SER A 294 15.46 15.95 -16.92
C SER A 294 16.08 14.55 -16.84
N GLY A 295 17.42 14.48 -17.00
CA GLY A 295 18.17 13.30 -16.60
C GLY A 295 18.10 13.05 -15.09
N GLY A 296 18.55 11.86 -14.66
CA GLY A 296 18.60 11.47 -13.25
C GLY A 296 17.38 10.69 -12.74
N HIS A 297 16.63 10.05 -13.64
CA HIS A 297 15.57 9.11 -13.28
C HIS A 297 16.14 7.79 -12.75
N GLY A 298 15.32 7.06 -11.94
CA GLY A 298 15.67 5.77 -11.33
C GLY A 298 15.29 4.55 -12.15
N ALA A 299 15.18 4.65 -13.48
CA ALA A 299 14.75 3.54 -14.34
C ALA A 299 15.80 2.43 -14.43
N CYS A 300 15.34 1.20 -14.62
CA CYS A 300 16.19 0.04 -14.85
C CYS A 300 17.08 0.25 -16.09
N PRO A 301 18.29 -0.35 -16.14
CA PRO A 301 19.14 -0.31 -17.31
C PRO A 301 18.40 -0.83 -18.55
N GLY A 302 18.39 -0.05 -19.64
CA GLY A 302 17.72 -0.40 -20.88
C GLY A 302 16.20 -0.14 -20.92
N CYS A 303 15.62 0.46 -19.88
CA CYS A 303 14.19 0.78 -19.83
C CYS A 303 13.80 1.81 -20.91
N GLY A 304 12.81 1.47 -21.74
CA GLY A 304 12.31 2.35 -22.79
C GLY A 304 11.37 3.48 -22.30
N ILE A 305 10.83 3.38 -21.09
CA ILE A 305 9.83 4.33 -20.59
C ILE A 305 10.33 5.78 -20.60
N PRO A 306 11.51 6.12 -20.02
CA PRO A 306 11.98 7.50 -20.03
C PRO A 306 12.25 8.04 -21.44
N VAL A 307 12.70 7.19 -22.35
CA VAL A 307 12.95 7.55 -23.76
C VAL A 307 11.64 7.91 -24.44
N ASN A 308 10.63 7.04 -24.35
CA ASN A 308 9.33 7.25 -24.98
C ASN A 308 8.61 8.48 -24.43
N VAL A 309 8.61 8.65 -23.09
CA VAL A 309 8.01 9.81 -22.44
C VAL A 309 8.74 11.10 -22.82
N ASN A 310 10.08 11.08 -22.92
CA ASN A 310 10.84 12.24 -23.37
C ASN A 310 10.51 12.62 -24.82
N LEU A 311 10.42 11.65 -25.72
CA LEU A 311 10.04 11.87 -27.11
C LEU A 311 8.61 12.43 -27.22
N LEU A 312 7.65 11.84 -26.50
CA LEU A 312 6.29 12.34 -26.44
C LEU A 312 6.23 13.81 -26.01
N LEU A 313 6.84 14.13 -24.89
CA LEU A 313 6.84 15.49 -24.34
C LEU A 313 7.59 16.49 -25.23
N SER A 314 8.62 16.05 -25.93
CA SER A 314 9.39 16.88 -26.85
C SER A 314 8.62 17.21 -28.13
N ALA A 315 7.73 16.34 -28.56
CA ALA A 315 6.92 16.51 -29.80
C ALA A 315 5.73 17.47 -29.64
N ILE A 316 5.42 17.90 -28.41
CA ILE A 316 4.24 18.73 -28.12
C ILE A 316 4.64 20.21 -28.10
N SER A 317 3.87 21.05 -28.77
CA SER A 317 3.97 22.50 -28.69
C SER A 317 3.23 23.06 -27.48
N GLY A 318 3.57 24.27 -27.06
CA GLY A 318 2.86 25.00 -26.00
C GLY A 318 3.04 24.42 -24.59
N ASN A 319 2.04 24.62 -23.77
CA ASN A 319 2.07 24.18 -22.37
C ASN A 319 1.57 22.74 -22.26
N VAL A 320 2.11 21.99 -21.31
CA VAL A 320 1.73 20.61 -21.03
C VAL A 320 1.36 20.48 -19.57
N VAL A 321 0.24 19.84 -19.28
CA VAL A 321 -0.12 19.33 -17.96
C VAL A 321 -0.08 17.81 -18.03
N LEU A 322 0.75 17.24 -17.18
CA LEU A 322 1.06 15.81 -17.16
C LEU A 322 0.44 15.15 -15.93
N LEU A 323 -0.32 14.09 -16.15
CA LEU A 323 -0.79 13.22 -15.09
C LEU A 323 -0.22 11.82 -15.30
N PHE A 324 0.41 11.26 -14.27
CA PHE A 324 0.80 9.87 -14.26
C PHE A 324 -0.10 9.05 -13.34
N GLN A 325 -0.53 7.92 -13.82
CA GLN A 325 -1.03 6.86 -12.95
C GLN A 325 0.15 6.13 -12.29
N THR A 326 -0.10 5.56 -11.11
CA THR A 326 0.88 4.74 -10.41
C THR A 326 1.41 3.64 -11.33
N GLY A 327 2.71 3.43 -11.32
CA GLY A 327 3.38 2.42 -12.13
C GLY A 327 4.87 2.72 -12.26
N CYS A 328 5.60 1.92 -13.04
CA CYS A 328 7.02 2.09 -13.23
C CYS A 328 7.40 3.51 -13.68
N GLY A 329 6.65 4.09 -14.63
CA GLY A 329 6.93 5.43 -15.14
C GLY A 329 6.90 6.51 -14.07
N MET A 330 5.93 6.46 -13.16
CA MET A 330 5.83 7.37 -12.03
C MET A 330 6.96 7.14 -11.01
N VAL A 331 7.15 5.89 -10.60
CA VAL A 331 8.13 5.52 -9.55
C VAL A 331 9.55 5.96 -9.92
N VAL A 332 9.95 5.78 -11.18
CA VAL A 332 11.32 6.07 -11.62
C VAL A 332 11.58 7.56 -11.90
N THR A 333 10.53 8.38 -11.99
CA THR A 333 10.66 9.80 -12.39
C THR A 333 10.28 10.79 -11.31
N THR A 334 9.59 10.38 -10.24
CA THR A 334 9.04 11.29 -9.23
C THR A 334 9.29 10.86 -7.78
N SER A 335 10.51 10.44 -7.48
CA SER A 335 10.89 10.13 -6.10
C SER A 335 10.93 11.40 -5.24
N TYR A 336 10.10 11.44 -4.19
CA TYR A 336 10.09 12.55 -3.22
C TYR A 336 11.50 12.84 -2.66
N PRO A 337 11.91 14.09 -2.49
CA PRO A 337 11.19 15.35 -2.74
C PRO A 337 11.44 15.92 -4.15
N LYS A 338 11.85 15.12 -5.11
CA LYS A 338 12.27 15.55 -6.45
C LYS A 338 11.34 15.01 -7.53
N THR A 339 11.33 15.67 -8.66
CA THR A 339 10.71 15.21 -9.90
C THR A 339 11.66 15.41 -11.06
N SER A 340 11.64 14.52 -12.04
CA SER A 340 12.37 14.70 -13.29
C SER A 340 11.62 15.58 -14.31
N PHE A 341 10.35 15.90 -14.09
CA PHE A 341 9.53 16.64 -15.02
C PHE A 341 9.66 18.16 -14.86
N LYS A 342 9.77 18.86 -15.97
CA LYS A 342 9.80 20.32 -16.08
C LYS A 342 8.45 20.89 -16.55
N VAL A 343 7.37 20.23 -16.21
CA VAL A 343 5.99 20.61 -16.53
C VAL A 343 5.13 20.42 -15.30
N PRO A 344 3.96 21.08 -15.20
CA PRO A 344 2.97 20.76 -14.19
C PRO A 344 2.65 19.27 -14.19
N TYR A 345 2.74 18.66 -13.02
CA TYR A 345 2.65 17.21 -12.86
C TYR A 345 1.68 16.84 -11.74
N VAL A 346 0.85 15.85 -11.99
CA VAL A 346 -0.06 15.26 -11.01
C VAL A 346 0.15 13.75 -10.99
N HIS A 347 0.28 13.17 -9.80
CA HIS A 347 0.23 11.73 -9.61
C HIS A 347 -1.14 11.32 -9.10
N ASN A 348 -1.70 10.24 -9.64
CA ASN A 348 -2.91 9.63 -9.14
C ASN A 348 -2.82 8.10 -9.17
N LEU A 349 -3.69 7.44 -8.40
CA LEU A 349 -3.75 5.98 -8.37
C LEU A 349 -4.30 5.42 -9.69
N PHE A 350 -4.12 4.12 -9.89
CA PHE A 350 -4.45 3.39 -11.12
C PHE A 350 -5.86 3.68 -11.66
N GLN A 351 -6.88 3.63 -10.78
CA GLN A 351 -8.28 3.66 -11.21
C GLN A 351 -8.80 5.05 -11.55
N ASN A 352 -8.17 6.15 -11.09
CA ASN A 352 -8.78 7.50 -11.16
C ASN A 352 -8.04 8.47 -12.10
N GLY A 353 -6.95 8.07 -12.74
CA GLY A 353 -6.12 9.00 -13.51
C GLY A 353 -6.92 9.78 -14.54
N ALA A 354 -7.65 9.08 -15.41
CA ALA A 354 -8.46 9.72 -16.45
C ALA A 354 -9.60 10.58 -15.89
N ALA A 355 -10.26 10.15 -14.81
CA ALA A 355 -11.30 10.93 -14.16
C ALA A 355 -10.74 12.23 -13.54
N THR A 356 -9.58 12.15 -12.91
CA THR A 356 -8.90 13.32 -12.33
C THR A 356 -8.46 14.30 -13.42
N LEU A 357 -7.85 13.80 -14.50
CA LEU A 357 -7.45 14.68 -15.60
C LEU A 357 -8.66 15.30 -16.30
N SER A 358 -9.76 14.56 -16.47
CA SER A 358 -11.02 15.10 -16.96
C SER A 358 -11.50 16.30 -16.13
N GLY A 359 -11.44 16.18 -14.80
CA GLY A 359 -11.79 17.27 -13.88
C GLY A 359 -10.87 18.49 -14.04
N ILE A 360 -9.57 18.27 -14.25
CA ILE A 360 -8.59 19.36 -14.49
C ILE A 360 -8.89 20.06 -15.79
N VAL A 361 -9.17 19.31 -16.87
CA VAL A 361 -9.56 19.86 -18.18
C VAL A 361 -10.81 20.73 -18.06
N GLU A 362 -11.84 20.24 -17.41
CA GLU A 362 -13.09 20.99 -17.22
C GLU A 362 -12.88 22.23 -16.35
N ALA A 363 -12.11 22.12 -15.28
CA ALA A 363 -11.78 23.28 -14.44
C ALA A 363 -11.03 24.36 -15.24
N PHE A 364 -10.08 23.97 -16.10
CA PHE A 364 -9.38 24.88 -17.00
C PHE A 364 -10.36 25.54 -17.98
N ASN A 365 -11.21 24.77 -18.67
CA ASN A 365 -12.19 25.27 -19.60
C ASN A 365 -13.16 26.29 -18.95
N GLN A 366 -13.58 26.04 -17.71
CA GLN A 366 -14.41 26.98 -16.96
C GLN A 366 -13.68 28.29 -16.61
N LYS A 367 -12.38 28.19 -16.26
CA LYS A 367 -11.56 29.36 -15.98
C LYS A 367 -11.32 30.21 -17.24
N VAL A 368 -11.12 29.60 -18.39
CA VAL A 368 -11.05 30.30 -19.69
C VAL A 368 -12.37 30.99 -20.01
N LYS A 369 -13.51 30.30 -19.87
CA LYS A 369 -14.83 30.88 -20.07
C LYS A 369 -15.14 32.08 -19.15
N ARG A 370 -14.57 32.10 -17.97
CA ARG A 370 -14.69 33.20 -16.98
C ARG A 370 -13.66 34.32 -17.20
N HIS A 371 -12.79 34.20 -18.19
CA HIS A 371 -11.65 35.11 -18.43
C HIS A 371 -10.66 35.19 -17.27
N GLU A 372 -10.62 34.15 -16.42
CA GLU A 372 -9.64 34.02 -15.35
C GLU A 372 -8.30 33.45 -15.85
N TYR A 373 -8.29 32.82 -17.00
CA TYR A 373 -7.14 32.27 -17.69
C TYR A 373 -7.13 32.66 -19.15
N PRO A 374 -5.98 32.96 -19.75
CA PRO A 374 -5.88 33.25 -21.17
C PRO A 374 -6.16 31.97 -21.98
N GLU A 375 -6.82 32.12 -23.15
CA GLU A 375 -6.79 31.11 -24.17
C GLU A 375 -5.36 30.88 -24.64
N GLY A 376 -4.98 29.61 -24.80
CA GLY A 376 -3.63 29.25 -25.22
C GLY A 376 -3.50 27.76 -25.52
N GLU A 377 -2.45 27.41 -26.24
CA GLU A 377 -2.13 26.01 -26.49
C GLU A 377 -1.73 25.33 -25.18
N ILE A 378 -2.58 24.45 -24.71
CA ILE A 378 -2.33 23.58 -23.55
C ILE A 378 -2.71 22.15 -23.90
N THR A 379 -1.82 21.22 -23.65
CA THR A 379 -2.06 19.79 -23.85
C THR A 379 -2.13 19.08 -22.53
N PHE A 380 -3.22 18.38 -22.29
CA PHE A 380 -3.42 17.55 -21.11
C PHE A 380 -3.10 16.09 -21.47
N ILE A 381 -2.20 15.49 -20.74
CA ILE A 381 -1.73 14.13 -21.01
C ILE A 381 -1.84 13.28 -19.75
N MET A 382 -2.49 12.13 -19.89
CA MET A 382 -2.40 11.05 -18.92
C MET A 382 -1.42 10.00 -19.44
N VAL A 383 -0.46 9.62 -18.60
CA VAL A 383 0.47 8.51 -18.87
C VAL A 383 0.18 7.37 -17.92
N SER A 384 0.05 6.18 -18.45
CA SER A 384 -0.18 4.95 -17.69
C SER A 384 0.66 3.79 -18.24
N GLY A 385 0.93 2.79 -17.43
CA GLY A 385 1.29 1.47 -17.91
C GLY A 385 0.04 0.66 -18.26
N ASP A 386 0.22 -0.43 -18.99
CA ASP A 386 -0.81 -1.41 -19.33
C ASP A 386 -1.58 -1.89 -18.08
N GLY A 387 -0.91 -2.32 -17.03
CA GLY A 387 -1.57 -2.68 -15.77
C GLY A 387 -2.36 -1.54 -15.12
N GLY A 388 -1.89 -0.30 -15.24
CA GLY A 388 -2.61 0.89 -14.77
C GLY A 388 -3.86 1.15 -15.61
N MET A 389 -3.80 0.90 -16.92
CA MET A 389 -4.96 1.03 -17.80
C MET A 389 -6.00 -0.06 -17.55
N ASP A 390 -5.60 -1.31 -17.28
CA ASP A 390 -6.52 -2.38 -16.90
C ASP A 390 -7.37 -1.99 -15.69
N ILE A 391 -6.74 -1.53 -14.61
CA ILE A 391 -7.44 -1.10 -13.40
C ILE A 391 -8.26 0.18 -13.66
N GLY A 392 -7.74 1.10 -14.46
CA GLY A 392 -8.30 2.41 -14.75
C GLY A 392 -9.24 2.47 -15.94
N MET A 393 -9.51 1.34 -16.62
CA MET A 393 -10.27 1.29 -17.89
C MET A 393 -11.63 1.98 -17.80
N GLY A 394 -12.39 1.79 -16.73
CA GLY A 394 -13.69 2.43 -16.56
C GLY A 394 -13.63 3.95 -16.57
N SER A 395 -12.63 4.56 -15.93
CA SER A 395 -12.44 6.01 -15.94
C SER A 395 -11.92 6.53 -17.28
N ALA A 396 -11.06 5.75 -17.95
CA ALA A 396 -10.55 6.09 -19.29
C ALA A 396 -11.66 6.06 -20.35
N LEU A 397 -12.48 5.02 -20.37
CA LEU A 397 -13.65 4.92 -21.22
C LEU A 397 -14.65 6.05 -20.96
N GLY A 398 -14.91 6.39 -19.70
CA GLY A 398 -15.76 7.50 -19.32
C GLY A 398 -15.24 8.85 -19.84
N ALA A 399 -13.94 9.09 -19.80
CA ALA A 399 -13.31 10.28 -20.35
C ALA A 399 -13.42 10.33 -21.87
N ALA A 400 -13.19 9.20 -22.56
CA ALA A 400 -13.33 9.06 -24.00
C ALA A 400 -14.79 9.30 -24.46
N LEU A 401 -15.76 8.71 -23.77
CA LEU A 401 -17.19 8.91 -24.08
C LEU A 401 -17.64 10.36 -23.92
N ARG A 402 -17.07 11.08 -22.95
CA ARG A 402 -17.33 12.53 -22.78
C ARG A 402 -16.52 13.40 -23.75
N ASN A 403 -15.65 12.80 -24.53
CA ASN A 403 -14.79 13.47 -25.49
C ASN A 403 -13.99 14.64 -24.91
N HIS A 404 -13.40 14.39 -23.71
CA HIS A 404 -12.53 15.35 -23.06
C HIS A 404 -11.26 15.57 -23.88
N HIS A 405 -10.85 16.85 -24.06
CA HIS A 405 -9.68 17.23 -24.85
C HIS A 405 -8.38 16.90 -24.07
N MET A 406 -8.02 15.62 -24.09
CA MET A 406 -6.82 15.09 -23.46
C MET A 406 -6.25 13.92 -24.25
N ILE A 407 -4.95 13.68 -24.08
CA ILE A 407 -4.23 12.52 -24.62
C ILE A 407 -4.14 11.47 -23.52
N ILE A 408 -4.45 10.22 -23.82
CA ILE A 408 -4.14 9.07 -23.01
C ILE A 408 -2.98 8.34 -23.69
N PHE A 409 -1.84 8.29 -23.02
CA PHE A 409 -0.63 7.62 -23.49
C PHE A 409 -0.35 6.41 -22.60
N GLU A 410 -0.42 5.23 -23.20
CA GLU A 410 -0.09 3.98 -22.55
C GLU A 410 1.28 3.49 -22.98
N TYR A 411 2.11 3.09 -22.01
CA TYR A 411 3.31 2.31 -22.30
C TYR A 411 3.08 0.87 -21.87
N ASP A 412 3.17 -0.03 -22.83
CA ASP A 412 3.08 -1.47 -22.60
C ASP A 412 4.46 -2.01 -22.22
N ASN A 413 4.57 -2.55 -21.01
CA ASN A 413 5.73 -3.27 -20.53
C ASN A 413 5.39 -4.70 -20.08
N GLY A 414 4.23 -5.21 -20.47
CA GLY A 414 3.77 -6.59 -20.31
C GLY A 414 3.19 -6.92 -18.96
N GLY A 415 2.80 -5.92 -18.16
CA GLY A 415 2.11 -6.14 -16.88
C GLY A 415 2.47 -5.19 -15.76
N TYR A 416 2.13 -5.57 -14.54
CA TYR A 416 2.42 -4.85 -13.30
C TYR A 416 3.86 -5.11 -12.84
N MET A 417 4.84 -4.55 -13.57
CA MET A 417 6.25 -4.90 -13.41
C MET A 417 6.86 -4.40 -12.11
N ASN A 418 6.45 -3.19 -11.65
CA ASN A 418 6.98 -2.61 -10.42
C ASN A 418 6.62 -3.44 -9.18
N THR A 419 5.51 -4.14 -9.19
CA THR A 419 5.03 -4.97 -8.08
C THR A 419 5.43 -6.44 -8.18
N GLY A 420 6.07 -6.88 -9.25
CA GLY A 420 6.69 -8.20 -9.35
C GLY A 420 6.17 -9.10 -10.46
N TYR A 421 6.10 -8.61 -11.68
CA TYR A 421 5.83 -9.42 -12.90
C TYR A 421 4.43 -10.05 -12.97
N GLN A 422 3.40 -9.36 -12.45
CA GLN A 422 2.03 -9.77 -12.72
C GLN A 422 1.64 -9.38 -14.15
N LEU A 423 0.96 -10.29 -14.87
CA LEU A 423 0.46 -10.02 -16.22
C LEU A 423 -0.69 -8.99 -16.19
N SER A 424 -0.75 -8.13 -17.20
CA SER A 424 -1.91 -7.33 -17.58
C SER A 424 -2.66 -7.98 -18.72
N TYR A 425 -3.86 -7.55 -18.99
CA TYR A 425 -4.71 -8.02 -20.09
C TYR A 425 -4.67 -7.07 -21.27
#